data_c3899d4b93285cad7a0b90611c1c7df3
#
_entry.id   c3899d4b93285cad7a0b90611c1c7df3
#
_cell.length_a   1.000
_cell.length_b   1.000
_cell.length_c   1.000
_cell.angle_alpha   90.00
_cell.angle_beta   90.00
_cell.angle_gamma   90.00
#
_symmetry.space_group_name_H-M   'P 1'
#
loop_
_entity.id
_entity.type
_entity.pdbx_description
1 polymer ?
#
loop_
_entity_poly.entity_id
_entity_poly.type
_entity_poly.pdbx_seq_one_letter_code
_entity_poly.pdbx_strand_id
1 'polypeptide(L)'
;GILDPKSILDIEPSVWKKTMEISTVGIFLGTRAVAIQMEKSGGGSIINLASMAAKQGSGSYGSAYSFSRGGMHNFTQSSALQLSGMGIRVNTIMPGWVHTPFTDYLYADPEQSKYRTDRVPLGRWGEPEDIAAGILFLASDDSSYMTGAELLMDGGVSAGSVRPANPRGNG
;
A
#
# COMPACT_ATOMS: atom_id res chain seq x y z
N GLY A 1 -2.32 6.14 -8.34
CA GLY A 1 -0.87 6.43 -8.35
C GLY A 1 -0.30 6.41 -9.76
N ILE A 2 0.94 6.85 -9.90
CA ILE A 2 1.70 6.75 -11.14
C ILE A 2 2.87 5.82 -10.88
N LEU A 3 3.10 4.91 -11.81
CA LEU A 3 4.22 3.98 -11.80
C LEU A 3 5.06 4.25 -13.06
N ASP A 4 6.34 4.58 -12.88
CA ASP A 4 7.32 4.72 -13.95
C ASP A 4 8.54 3.88 -13.56
N PRO A 5 8.79 2.74 -14.22
CA PRO A 5 9.86 1.81 -13.88
C PRO A 5 11.24 2.26 -14.34
N LYS A 6 11.38 3.48 -14.87
CA LYS A 6 12.67 3.99 -15.33
C LYS A 6 13.69 4.04 -14.21
N SER A 7 14.96 3.88 -14.61
CA SER A 7 16.12 4.08 -13.74
C SER A 7 16.09 5.45 -13.09
N ILE A 8 16.69 5.58 -11.92
CA ILE A 8 16.89 6.89 -11.26
C ILE A 8 17.67 7.88 -12.16
N LEU A 9 18.45 7.37 -13.09
CA LEU A 9 19.21 8.20 -14.04
C LEU A 9 18.35 8.69 -15.20
N ASP A 10 17.25 8.02 -15.51
CA ASP A 10 16.45 8.24 -16.73
C ASP A 10 15.06 8.79 -16.45
N ILE A 11 14.65 8.85 -15.17
CA ILE A 11 13.34 9.39 -14.80
C ILE A 11 13.34 10.92 -15.01
N GLU A 12 12.38 11.39 -15.79
CA GLU A 12 12.21 12.82 -16.02
C GLU A 12 11.75 13.55 -14.75
N PRO A 13 12.33 14.71 -14.39
CA PRO A 13 11.92 15.50 -13.24
C PRO A 13 10.42 15.87 -13.24
N SER A 14 9.82 16.00 -14.41
CA SER A 14 8.39 16.27 -14.57
C SER A 14 7.53 15.07 -14.13
N VAL A 15 7.94 13.84 -14.43
CA VAL A 15 7.28 12.61 -14.00
C VAL A 15 7.40 12.43 -12.49
N TRP A 16 8.59 12.69 -11.93
CA TRP A 16 8.80 12.72 -10.49
C TRP A 16 7.82 13.68 -9.79
N LYS A 17 7.81 14.95 -10.24
CA LYS A 17 6.92 15.99 -9.68
C LYS A 17 5.45 15.56 -9.74
N LYS A 18 5.00 15.06 -10.89
CA LYS A 18 3.61 14.61 -11.08
C LYS A 18 3.27 13.43 -10.17
N THR A 19 4.20 12.49 -9.97
CA THR A 19 4.01 11.37 -9.04
C THR A 19 3.84 11.87 -7.60
N MET A 20 4.67 12.82 -7.18
CA MET A 20 4.54 13.43 -5.85
C MET A 20 3.23 14.19 -5.71
N GLU A 21 2.86 14.99 -6.66
CA GLU A 21 1.62 15.78 -6.64
C GLU A 21 0.39 14.88 -6.49
N ILE A 22 0.30 13.82 -7.28
CA ILE A 22 -0.85 12.91 -7.22
C ILE A 22 -0.83 12.06 -5.94
N SER A 23 0.32 11.49 -5.58
CA SER A 23 0.39 10.49 -4.52
C SER A 23 0.60 11.12 -3.13
N THR A 24 1.40 12.18 -3.00
CA THR A 24 1.71 12.79 -1.70
C THR A 24 0.82 13.98 -1.40
N VAL A 25 0.66 14.92 -2.33
CA VAL A 25 -0.27 16.05 -2.13
C VAL A 25 -1.71 15.56 -2.08
N GLY A 26 -2.07 14.60 -2.93
CA GLY A 26 -3.42 14.02 -2.96
C GLY A 26 -3.82 13.38 -1.63
N ILE A 27 -2.92 12.59 -1.01
CA ILE A 27 -3.23 11.97 0.28
C ILE A 27 -3.33 13.00 1.41
N PHE A 28 -2.47 14.01 1.42
CA PHE A 28 -2.55 15.11 2.38
C PHE A 28 -3.88 15.84 2.28
N LEU A 29 -4.29 16.25 1.07
CA LEU A 29 -5.54 16.96 0.85
C LEU A 29 -6.76 16.11 1.24
N GLY A 30 -6.75 14.81 0.86
CA GLY A 30 -7.83 13.87 1.22
C GLY A 30 -7.92 13.69 2.73
N THR A 31 -6.82 13.38 3.40
CA THR A 31 -6.78 13.21 4.86
C THR A 31 -7.25 14.48 5.57
N ARG A 32 -6.77 15.65 5.17
CA ARG A 32 -7.18 16.93 5.74
C ARG A 32 -8.67 17.18 5.59
N ALA A 33 -9.21 16.96 4.40
CA ALA A 33 -10.63 17.24 4.11
C ALA A 33 -11.55 16.35 4.96
N VAL A 34 -11.27 15.03 5.04
CA VAL A 34 -12.10 14.10 5.82
C VAL A 34 -11.91 14.30 7.32
N ALA A 35 -10.70 14.59 7.81
CA ALA A 35 -10.44 14.85 9.22
C ALA A 35 -11.25 16.04 9.75
N ILE A 36 -11.36 17.13 8.98
CA ILE A 36 -12.18 18.29 9.34
C ILE A 36 -13.68 17.92 9.51
N GLN A 37 -14.17 16.98 8.73
CA GLN A 37 -15.56 16.52 8.87
C GLN A 37 -15.72 15.51 10.02
N MET A 38 -14.76 14.60 10.17
CA MET A 38 -14.75 13.60 11.24
C MET A 38 -14.67 14.24 12.63
N GLU A 39 -13.89 15.30 12.79
CA GLU A 39 -13.84 16.09 14.04
C GLU A 39 -15.23 16.58 14.44
N LYS A 40 -16.02 17.09 13.49
CA LYS A 40 -17.39 17.57 13.74
C LYS A 40 -18.37 16.44 14.06
N SER A 41 -18.07 15.22 13.59
CA SER A 41 -18.93 14.04 13.77
C SER A 41 -18.52 13.19 14.98
N GLY A 42 -17.53 13.61 15.75
CA GLY A 42 -17.08 12.89 16.95
C GLY A 42 -16.05 11.80 16.71
N GLY A 43 -15.38 11.78 15.57
CA GLY A 43 -14.30 10.84 15.26
C GLY A 43 -14.50 10.06 13.96
N GLY A 44 -13.63 9.06 13.74
CA GLY A 44 -13.70 8.22 12.55
C GLY A 44 -12.43 7.39 12.30
N SER A 45 -12.39 6.72 11.15
CA SER A 45 -11.25 5.93 10.71
C SER A 45 -10.82 6.33 9.30
N ILE A 46 -9.57 6.76 9.16
CA ILE A 46 -8.92 7.08 7.89
C ILE A 46 -7.98 5.94 7.53
N ILE A 47 -8.12 5.41 6.31
CA ILE A 47 -7.29 4.31 5.83
C ILE A 47 -6.54 4.77 4.57
N ASN A 48 -5.23 4.89 4.70
CA ASN A 48 -4.36 5.29 3.60
C ASN A 48 -3.87 4.06 2.84
N LEU A 49 -4.15 4.01 1.54
CA LEU A 49 -3.74 2.91 0.67
C LEU A 49 -2.33 3.15 0.13
N ALA A 50 -1.34 2.50 0.76
CA ALA A 50 0.05 2.56 0.33
C ALA A 50 0.43 1.39 -0.61
N SER A 51 1.47 0.65 -0.28
CA SER A 51 1.97 -0.53 -1.01
C SER A 51 3.08 -1.18 -0.18
N MET A 52 3.35 -2.47 -0.40
CA MET A 52 4.58 -3.13 0.08
C MET A 52 5.86 -2.40 -0.36
N ALA A 53 5.81 -1.62 -1.45
CA ALA A 53 6.91 -0.76 -1.91
C ALA A 53 7.30 0.33 -0.90
N ALA A 54 6.52 0.58 0.14
CA ALA A 54 6.88 1.44 1.27
C ALA A 54 7.90 0.77 2.20
N LYS A 55 7.95 -0.57 2.22
CA LYS A 55 8.82 -1.38 3.10
C LYS A 55 10.12 -1.80 2.45
N GLN A 56 10.12 -1.95 1.15
CA GLN A 56 11.28 -2.44 0.40
C GLN A 56 11.46 -1.71 -0.91
N GLY A 57 12.71 -1.41 -1.25
CA GLY A 57 13.04 -0.90 -2.58
C GLY A 57 12.79 -1.97 -3.65
N SER A 58 12.38 -1.52 -4.83
CA SER A 58 12.25 -2.40 -5.99
C SER A 58 12.64 -1.64 -7.26
N GLY A 59 13.52 -2.24 -8.03
CA GLY A 59 13.86 -1.72 -9.36
C GLY A 59 12.68 -1.73 -10.35
N SER A 60 11.64 -2.53 -10.06
CA SER A 60 10.48 -2.69 -10.96
C SER A 60 9.40 -1.61 -10.81
N TYR A 61 9.39 -0.87 -9.70
CA TYR A 61 8.33 0.12 -9.42
C TYR A 61 8.77 1.56 -9.70
N GLY A 62 10.07 1.76 -9.88
CA GLY A 62 10.65 3.09 -9.97
C GLY A 62 10.77 3.81 -8.62
N SER A 63 11.77 4.68 -8.55
CA SER A 63 12.12 5.41 -7.31
C SER A 63 11.04 6.39 -6.85
N ALA A 64 10.38 7.07 -7.76
CA ALA A 64 9.31 8.04 -7.44
C ALA A 64 8.11 7.37 -6.77
N TYR A 65 7.69 6.19 -7.30
CA TYR A 65 6.61 5.43 -6.70
C TYR A 65 6.98 4.98 -5.29
N SER A 66 8.12 4.31 -5.12
CA SER A 66 8.58 3.80 -3.81
C SER A 66 8.73 4.92 -2.78
N PHE A 67 9.31 6.06 -3.17
CA PHE A 67 9.40 7.25 -2.31
C PHE A 67 8.03 7.73 -1.86
N SER A 68 7.07 7.85 -2.79
CA SER A 68 5.72 8.31 -2.46
C SER A 68 5.00 7.37 -1.49
N ARG A 69 5.23 6.04 -1.61
CA ARG A 69 4.60 5.05 -0.72
C ARG A 69 5.25 5.03 0.67
N GLY A 70 6.57 5.20 0.76
CA GLY A 70 7.28 5.37 2.03
C GLY A 70 6.88 6.65 2.76
N GLY A 71 6.79 7.77 2.02
CA GLY A 71 6.30 9.04 2.57
C GLY A 71 4.86 8.97 3.09
N MET A 72 3.99 8.23 2.41
CA MET A 72 2.61 8.00 2.84
C MET A 72 2.52 7.27 4.19
N HIS A 73 3.40 6.29 4.41
CA HIS A 73 3.47 5.59 5.68
C HIS A 73 3.82 6.54 6.83
N ASN A 74 4.92 7.30 6.70
CA ASN A 74 5.33 8.25 7.73
C ASN A 74 4.29 9.36 7.95
N PHE A 75 3.67 9.86 6.88
CA PHE A 75 2.56 10.80 6.97
C PHE A 75 1.38 10.24 7.77
N THR A 76 1.05 8.95 7.59
CA THR A 76 0.00 8.27 8.36
C THR A 76 0.32 8.26 9.85
N GLN A 77 1.54 7.91 10.24
CA GLN A 77 1.96 7.93 11.65
C GLN A 77 1.85 9.34 12.27
N SER A 78 2.35 10.35 11.56
CA SER A 78 2.25 11.74 12.01
C SER A 78 0.80 12.20 12.14
N SER A 79 -0.05 11.87 11.17
CA SER A 79 -1.48 12.20 11.20
C SER A 79 -2.21 11.48 12.33
N ALA A 80 -1.88 10.22 12.60
CA ALA A 80 -2.45 9.45 13.70
C ALA A 80 -2.21 10.13 15.05
N LEU A 81 -0.98 10.60 15.30
CA LEU A 81 -0.63 11.32 16.51
C LEU A 81 -1.38 12.65 16.63
N GLN A 82 -1.48 13.41 15.52
CA GLN A 82 -2.13 14.72 15.51
C GLN A 82 -3.65 14.64 15.67
N LEU A 83 -4.29 13.58 15.18
CA LEU A 83 -5.74 13.46 15.10
C LEU A 83 -6.35 12.59 16.22
N SER A 84 -5.54 11.88 16.99
CA SER A 84 -6.01 10.94 18.03
C SER A 84 -6.86 11.61 19.10
N GLY A 85 -6.52 12.85 19.52
CA GLY A 85 -7.31 13.62 20.48
C GLY A 85 -8.71 14.01 19.99
N MET A 86 -8.99 13.85 18.69
CA MET A 86 -10.30 14.11 18.07
C MET A 86 -11.10 12.81 17.86
N GLY A 87 -10.65 11.67 18.41
CA GLY A 87 -11.28 10.37 18.20
C GLY A 87 -11.09 9.81 16.79
N ILE A 88 -10.10 10.31 16.03
CA ILE A 88 -9.84 9.88 14.65
C ILE A 88 -8.64 8.94 14.65
N ARG A 89 -8.85 7.74 14.11
CA ARG A 89 -7.79 6.75 13.85
C ARG A 89 -7.27 6.92 12.41
N VAL A 90 -5.97 6.79 12.21
CA VAL A 90 -5.36 6.86 10.88
C VAL A 90 -4.41 5.69 10.73
N ASN A 91 -4.67 4.79 9.79
CA ASN A 91 -3.87 3.60 9.54
C ASN A 91 -3.51 3.47 8.05
N THR A 92 -2.50 2.66 7.77
CA THR A 92 -2.07 2.36 6.41
C THR A 92 -2.35 0.90 6.08
N ILE A 93 -2.93 0.64 4.89
CA ILE A 93 -2.95 -0.69 4.30
C ILE A 93 -1.90 -0.76 3.18
N MET A 94 -1.14 -1.86 3.15
CA MET A 94 -0.01 -2.05 2.22
C MET A 94 -0.20 -3.33 1.40
N PRO A 95 -0.89 -3.26 0.25
CA PRO A 95 -1.05 -4.40 -0.63
C PRO A 95 0.26 -4.83 -1.27
N GLY A 96 0.38 -6.13 -1.55
CA GLY A 96 1.33 -6.71 -2.49
C GLY A 96 0.88 -6.57 -3.95
N TRP A 97 1.15 -7.62 -4.72
CA TRP A 97 0.64 -7.72 -6.10
C TRP A 97 -0.82 -8.15 -6.08
N VAL A 98 -1.70 -7.24 -6.47
CA VAL A 98 -3.15 -7.45 -6.56
C VAL A 98 -3.58 -7.27 -8.00
N HIS A 99 -4.42 -8.17 -8.51
CA HIS A 99 -4.98 -8.09 -9.84
C HIS A 99 -6.04 -6.98 -9.88
N THR A 100 -5.77 -5.93 -10.63
CA THR A 100 -6.63 -4.75 -10.79
C THR A 100 -6.38 -4.15 -12.17
N PRO A 101 -7.24 -3.25 -12.68
CA PRO A 101 -6.97 -2.54 -13.93
C PRO A 101 -5.60 -1.82 -13.96
N PHE A 102 -5.08 -1.43 -12.80
CA PHE A 102 -3.75 -0.80 -12.69
C PHE A 102 -2.59 -1.77 -12.95
N THR A 103 -2.78 -3.06 -12.69
CA THR A 103 -1.75 -4.12 -12.78
C THR A 103 -2.03 -5.12 -13.88
N ASP A 104 -3.14 -4.96 -14.60
CA ASP A 104 -3.61 -5.93 -15.60
C ASP A 104 -2.58 -6.24 -16.69
N TYR A 105 -1.84 -5.23 -17.14
CA TYR A 105 -0.78 -5.41 -18.14
C TYR A 105 0.36 -6.33 -17.67
N LEU A 106 0.58 -6.44 -16.36
CA LEU A 106 1.55 -7.35 -15.76
C LEU A 106 0.95 -8.74 -15.52
N TYR A 107 -0.32 -8.77 -15.18
CA TYR A 107 -1.06 -10.00 -14.91
C TYR A 107 -1.33 -10.78 -16.20
N ALA A 108 -1.68 -10.09 -17.28
CA ALA A 108 -1.96 -10.67 -18.59
C ALA A 108 -0.71 -11.20 -19.32
N ASP A 109 0.49 -10.72 -18.98
CA ASP A 109 1.75 -11.24 -19.51
C ASP A 109 2.16 -12.50 -18.72
N PRO A 110 2.23 -13.69 -19.35
CA PRO A 110 2.52 -14.94 -18.63
C PRO A 110 3.87 -14.95 -17.91
N GLU A 111 4.92 -14.34 -18.48
CA GLU A 111 6.24 -14.29 -17.87
C GLU A 111 6.25 -13.34 -16.65
N GLN A 112 5.66 -12.16 -16.82
CA GLN A 112 5.54 -11.17 -15.75
C GLN A 112 4.67 -11.66 -14.60
N SER A 113 3.56 -12.32 -14.93
CA SER A 113 2.66 -12.92 -13.96
C SER A 113 3.34 -14.05 -13.18
N LYS A 114 3.97 -14.98 -13.90
CA LYS A 114 4.71 -16.09 -13.27
C LYS A 114 5.85 -15.57 -12.38
N TYR A 115 6.64 -14.62 -12.87
CA TYR A 115 7.74 -14.02 -12.10
C TYR A 115 7.27 -13.49 -10.74
N ARG A 116 6.09 -12.90 -10.69
CA ARG A 116 5.51 -12.38 -9.43
C ARG A 116 4.91 -13.48 -8.59
N THR A 117 4.13 -14.37 -9.19
CA THR A 117 3.52 -15.50 -8.49
C THR A 117 4.55 -16.37 -7.77
N ASP A 118 5.69 -16.63 -8.42
CA ASP A 118 6.77 -17.43 -7.82
C ASP A 118 7.40 -16.76 -6.58
N ARG A 119 7.23 -15.45 -6.44
CA ARG A 119 7.73 -14.64 -5.30
C ARG A 119 6.70 -14.45 -4.19
N VAL A 120 5.45 -14.81 -4.43
CA VAL A 120 4.41 -14.75 -3.41
C VAL A 120 4.37 -16.08 -2.66
N PRO A 121 4.71 -16.15 -1.37
CA PRO A 121 4.63 -17.39 -0.59
C PRO A 121 3.28 -18.09 -0.64
N LEU A 122 2.16 -17.34 -0.68
CA LEU A 122 0.83 -17.91 -0.85
C LEU A 122 0.55 -18.44 -2.28
N GLY A 123 1.46 -18.23 -3.24
CA GLY A 123 1.42 -18.82 -4.58
C GLY A 123 0.37 -18.24 -5.53
N ARG A 124 -0.17 -17.07 -5.24
CA ARG A 124 -1.13 -16.39 -6.09
C ARG A 124 -1.00 -14.87 -5.98
N TRP A 125 -1.53 -14.16 -6.96
CA TRP A 125 -1.83 -12.75 -6.81
C TRP A 125 -2.95 -12.57 -5.78
N GLY A 126 -2.98 -11.42 -5.13
CA GLY A 126 -4.14 -10.98 -4.36
C GLY A 126 -5.27 -10.53 -5.30
N GLU A 127 -6.49 -10.62 -4.80
CA GLU A 127 -7.68 -10.06 -5.45
C GLU A 127 -8.13 -8.80 -4.70
N PRO A 128 -8.90 -7.90 -5.34
CA PRO A 128 -9.42 -6.71 -4.66
C PRO A 128 -10.16 -7.03 -3.35
N GLU A 129 -10.84 -8.17 -3.29
CA GLU A 129 -11.59 -8.65 -2.11
C GLU A 129 -10.66 -8.96 -0.94
N ASP A 130 -9.45 -9.48 -1.20
CA ASP A 130 -8.45 -9.68 -0.14
C ASP A 130 -8.17 -8.35 0.57
N ILE A 131 -7.96 -7.27 -0.20
CA ILE A 131 -7.63 -5.96 0.34
C ILE A 131 -8.86 -5.29 0.98
N ALA A 132 -10.05 -5.46 0.38
CA ALA A 132 -11.30 -4.93 0.90
C ALA A 132 -11.59 -5.46 2.32
N ALA A 133 -11.29 -6.73 2.59
CA ALA A 133 -11.42 -7.31 3.93
C ALA A 133 -10.55 -6.57 4.97
N GLY A 134 -9.32 -6.25 4.63
CA GLY A 134 -8.43 -5.46 5.49
C GLY A 134 -8.90 -4.01 5.69
N ILE A 135 -9.45 -3.41 4.64
CA ILE A 135 -10.04 -2.07 4.73
C ILE A 135 -11.26 -2.08 5.65
N LEU A 136 -12.13 -3.07 5.51
CA LEU A 136 -13.32 -3.23 6.36
C LEU A 136 -12.92 -3.40 7.84
N PHE A 137 -11.93 -4.25 8.12
CA PHE A 137 -11.39 -4.39 9.48
C PHE A 137 -10.87 -3.07 10.04
N LEU A 138 -10.06 -2.31 9.27
CA LEU A 138 -9.54 -1.02 9.72
C LEU A 138 -10.62 0.06 9.86
N ALA A 139 -11.72 -0.06 9.13
CA ALA A 139 -12.85 0.88 9.20
C ALA A 139 -13.77 0.59 10.39
N SER A 140 -13.82 -0.65 10.87
CA SER A 140 -14.71 -1.09 11.94
C SER A 140 -14.14 -0.86 13.34
N ASP A 141 -14.98 -1.10 14.36
CA ASP A 141 -14.59 -1.05 15.77
C ASP A 141 -13.66 -2.21 16.17
N ASP A 142 -13.57 -3.28 15.37
CA ASP A 142 -12.62 -4.38 15.60
C ASP A 142 -11.17 -3.90 15.62
N SER A 143 -10.90 -2.75 15.00
CA SER A 143 -9.60 -2.08 15.01
C SER A 143 -9.56 -0.84 15.90
N SER A 144 -10.45 -0.72 16.89
CA SER A 144 -10.57 0.47 17.76
C SER A 144 -9.29 0.83 18.53
N TYR A 145 -8.41 -0.13 18.77
CA TYR A 145 -7.11 0.09 19.42
C TYR A 145 -5.94 0.22 18.43
N MET A 146 -6.23 0.49 17.15
CA MET A 146 -5.22 0.66 16.09
C MET A 146 -5.24 2.07 15.53
N THR A 147 -4.13 2.79 15.69
CA THR A 147 -3.86 4.06 15.00
C THR A 147 -2.35 4.19 14.73
N GLY A 148 -1.96 4.77 13.60
CA GLY A 148 -0.57 4.83 13.15
C GLY A 148 0.00 3.47 12.70
N ALA A 149 -0.83 2.46 12.59
CA ALA A 149 -0.43 1.09 12.27
C ALA A 149 -0.37 0.83 10.76
N GLU A 150 0.37 -0.24 10.41
CA GLU A 150 0.46 -0.78 9.07
C GLU A 150 -0.20 -2.14 9.01
N LEU A 151 -1.10 -2.32 8.04
CA LEU A 151 -1.65 -3.63 7.69
C LEU A 151 -1.06 -4.07 6.36
N LEU A 152 -0.05 -4.94 6.43
CA LEU A 152 0.61 -5.50 5.27
C LEU A 152 -0.18 -6.71 4.76
N MET A 153 -0.60 -6.66 3.49
CA MET A 153 -1.38 -7.70 2.83
C MET A 153 -0.76 -8.02 1.48
N ASP A 154 0.33 -8.78 1.49
CA ASP A 154 1.19 -9.02 0.32
C ASP A 154 1.43 -10.51 0.02
N GLY A 155 0.66 -11.40 0.64
CA GLY A 155 0.82 -12.84 0.46
C GLY A 155 2.15 -13.39 0.97
N GLY A 156 2.86 -12.63 1.83
CA GLY A 156 4.13 -13.01 2.43
C GLY A 156 5.37 -12.54 1.67
N VAL A 157 5.23 -11.74 0.61
CA VAL A 157 6.38 -11.26 -0.22
C VAL A 157 7.42 -10.55 0.64
N SER A 158 7.01 -9.69 1.55
CA SER A 158 7.91 -8.92 2.41
C SER A 158 8.50 -9.73 3.58
N ALA A 159 7.97 -10.91 3.87
CA ALA A 159 8.52 -11.80 4.89
C ALA A 159 9.78 -12.56 4.42
N GLY A 160 9.99 -12.66 3.11
CA GLY A 160 11.16 -13.32 2.54
C GLY A 160 11.06 -13.44 1.01
N SER A 161 12.18 -13.76 0.37
CA SER A 161 12.31 -13.70 -1.09
C SER A 161 12.09 -15.05 -1.80
N VAL A 162 11.78 -16.12 -1.09
CA VAL A 162 11.67 -17.46 -1.66
C VAL A 162 10.47 -18.19 -1.08
N ARG A 163 9.62 -18.73 -1.96
CA ARG A 163 8.58 -19.67 -1.56
C ARG A 163 9.28 -20.99 -1.16
N PRO A 164 9.24 -21.41 0.11
CA PRO A 164 9.86 -22.66 0.50
C PRO A 164 9.14 -23.82 -0.18
N ALA A 165 9.91 -24.85 -0.56
CA ALA A 165 9.33 -26.16 -0.91
C ALA A 165 8.52 -26.66 0.29
N ASN A 166 7.41 -27.39 0.02
CA ASN A 166 6.65 -27.98 1.10
C ASN A 166 7.56 -28.89 1.94
N PRO A 167 7.84 -28.57 3.23
CA PRO A 167 8.79 -29.33 4.03
C PRO A 167 8.30 -30.74 4.37
N ARG A 168 7.01 -31.04 4.11
CA ARG A 168 6.41 -32.36 4.36
C ARG A 168 6.31 -33.22 3.09
N GLY A 169 6.82 -32.74 1.95
CA GLY A 169 6.62 -33.38 0.65
C GLY A 169 5.16 -33.25 0.18
N ASN A 170 4.96 -33.51 -1.11
CA ASN A 170 3.60 -33.69 -1.62
C ASN A 170 3.17 -35.10 -1.21
N GLY A 171 2.18 -35.20 -0.33
CA GLY A 171 1.43 -36.41 -0.17
C GLY A 171 0.57 -36.67 -1.40
#